data_73aecd7dd521eaddf3e17995b1a97123
#
_entry.id   73aecd7dd521eaddf3e17995b1a97123
#
_cell.length_a   1.000
_cell.length_b   1.000
_cell.length_c   1.000
_cell.angle_alpha   90.00
_cell.angle_beta   90.00
_cell.angle_gamma   90.00
#
_symmetry.space_group_name_H-M   'P 1'
#
loop_
_entity.id
_entity.type
_entity.pdbx_description
1 polymer ?
#
loop_
_entity_poly.entity_id
_entity_poly.type
_entity_poly.pdbx_seq_one_letter_code
_entity_poly.pdbx_strand_id
1 'polypeptide(L)'
;MSADQIVLAPQTKELKTRSGATLAVRPVTPQDESLLEEFFDRVSDEDRRFRFLSAHKHLDHKILAPMVEVDHFRTESFIAFDAATGVVVGHAMLACDNPLDTGEIAISVCGNWRGKGVGWALLDVLADAARYKQHKFGDALK
;
A
#
# COMPACT_ATOMS: atom_id res chain seq x y z
N MET A 1 24.00 6.87 -3.30
CA MET A 1 22.64 7.38 -3.58
C MET A 1 21.99 7.84 -2.29
N SER A 2 21.41 8.97 -2.32
CA SER A 2 20.79 9.53 -1.14
C SER A 2 19.36 9.00 -0.98
N ALA A 3 18.85 9.04 0.25
CA ALA A 3 17.47 8.73 0.53
C ALA A 3 16.51 9.68 -0.21
N ASP A 4 16.96 10.89 -0.50
CA ASP A 4 16.15 11.89 -1.21
C ASP A 4 15.75 11.41 -2.60
N GLN A 5 16.62 10.70 -3.29
CA GLN A 5 16.31 10.19 -4.63
C GLN A 5 15.24 9.12 -4.59
N ILE A 6 15.18 8.34 -3.49
CA ILE A 6 14.14 7.34 -3.32
C ILE A 6 12.79 8.01 -3.03
N VAL A 7 12.82 9.02 -2.16
CA VAL A 7 11.61 9.77 -1.77
C VAL A 7 11.03 10.53 -2.95
N LEU A 8 11.89 11.01 -3.85
CA LEU A 8 11.49 11.83 -4.99
C LEU A 8 11.18 11.00 -6.24
N ALA A 9 10.88 9.71 -6.11
CA ALA A 9 10.41 8.90 -7.23
C ALA A 9 9.22 9.59 -7.91
N PRO A 10 9.15 9.57 -9.25
CA PRO A 10 8.13 10.34 -9.97
C PRO A 10 6.70 10.03 -9.58
N GLN A 11 6.42 8.79 -9.13
CA GLN A 11 5.08 8.37 -8.74
C GLN A 11 4.74 8.70 -7.30
N THR A 12 5.67 9.29 -6.55
CA THR A 12 5.43 9.61 -5.13
C THR A 12 4.47 10.78 -5.01
N LYS A 13 3.45 10.62 -4.19
CA LYS A 13 2.48 11.68 -3.87
C LYS A 13 2.56 12.00 -2.40
N GLU A 14 2.45 13.29 -2.08
CA GLU A 14 2.33 13.71 -0.69
C GLU A 14 0.86 13.90 -0.35
N LEU A 15 0.44 13.35 0.77
CA LEU A 15 -0.92 13.42 1.26
C LEU A 15 -0.93 13.88 2.71
N LYS A 16 -1.94 14.66 3.07
CA LYS A 16 -2.16 15.03 4.47
C LYS A 16 -3.22 14.13 5.08
N THR A 17 -2.94 13.61 6.27
CA THR A 17 -3.94 12.88 7.02
C THR A 17 -4.82 13.85 7.81
N ARG A 18 -5.92 13.33 8.35
CA ARG A 18 -6.82 14.13 9.19
C ARG A 18 -6.12 14.67 10.44
N SER A 19 -5.10 13.97 10.92
CA SER A 19 -4.33 14.41 12.08
C SER A 19 -3.27 15.45 11.73
N GLY A 20 -3.13 15.79 10.45
CA GLY A 20 -2.16 16.78 10.00
C GLY A 20 -0.80 16.22 9.65
N ALA A 21 -0.62 14.90 9.73
CA ALA A 21 0.64 14.27 9.31
C ALA A 21 0.75 14.26 7.79
N THR A 22 1.97 14.35 7.28
CA THR A 22 2.22 14.26 5.84
C THR A 22 2.75 12.87 5.50
N LEU A 23 2.11 12.22 4.54
CA LEU A 23 2.52 10.90 4.05
C LEU A 23 3.13 11.06 2.66
N ALA A 24 4.18 10.29 2.39
CA ALA A 24 4.68 10.09 1.04
C ALA A 24 4.25 8.71 0.59
N VAL A 25 3.43 8.63 -0.48
CA VAL A 25 2.84 7.39 -0.94
C VAL A 25 3.28 7.14 -2.38
N ARG A 26 3.75 5.93 -2.66
CA ARG A 26 4.16 5.53 -4.00
C ARG A 26 3.83 4.08 -4.27
N PRO A 27 3.78 3.67 -5.55
CA PRO A 27 3.67 2.25 -5.87
C PRO A 27 4.88 1.48 -5.35
N VAL A 28 4.66 0.22 -4.96
CA VAL A 28 5.75 -0.65 -4.53
C VAL A 28 6.58 -1.10 -5.72
N THR A 29 7.81 -1.50 -5.43
CA THR A 29 8.68 -2.20 -6.36
C THR A 29 9.17 -3.48 -5.70
N PRO A 30 9.72 -4.45 -6.48
CA PRO A 30 10.26 -5.66 -5.87
C PRO A 30 11.34 -5.41 -4.82
N GLN A 31 12.04 -4.28 -4.91
CA GLN A 31 13.06 -3.91 -3.95
C GLN A 31 12.49 -3.51 -2.58
N ASP A 32 11.17 -3.36 -2.47
CA ASP A 32 10.54 -2.93 -1.23
C ASP A 32 10.17 -4.09 -0.30
N GLU A 33 10.48 -5.32 -0.68
CA GLU A 33 10.06 -6.47 0.13
C GLU A 33 10.56 -6.38 1.57
N SER A 34 11.83 -6.01 1.77
CA SER A 34 12.37 -5.92 3.12
C SER A 34 11.73 -4.79 3.93
N LEU A 35 11.33 -3.71 3.29
CA LEU A 35 10.61 -2.63 3.96
C LEU A 35 9.24 -3.10 4.42
N LEU A 36 8.54 -3.89 3.60
CA LEU A 36 7.25 -4.43 3.98
C LEU A 36 7.39 -5.49 5.06
N GLU A 37 8.42 -6.31 5.02
CA GLU A 37 8.68 -7.30 6.05
C GLU A 37 8.79 -6.63 7.42
N GLU A 38 9.61 -5.60 7.51
CA GLU A 38 9.78 -4.84 8.75
C GLU A 38 8.48 -4.14 9.15
N PHE A 39 7.78 -3.56 8.18
CA PHE A 39 6.53 -2.86 8.44
C PHE A 39 5.50 -3.81 9.07
N PHE A 40 5.32 -5.00 8.52
CA PHE A 40 4.30 -5.93 9.03
C PHE A 40 4.66 -6.47 10.42
N ASP A 41 5.93 -6.45 10.79
CA ASP A 41 6.33 -6.77 12.17
C ASP A 41 5.83 -5.70 13.16
N ARG A 42 5.56 -4.48 12.69
CA ARG A 42 5.04 -3.38 13.50
C ARG A 42 3.52 -3.22 13.42
N VAL A 43 2.86 -3.99 12.59
CA VAL A 43 1.40 -4.08 12.55
C VAL A 43 0.97 -4.93 13.75
N SER A 44 -0.14 -4.57 14.41
CA SER A 44 -0.60 -5.32 15.57
C SER A 44 -0.90 -6.78 15.19
N ASP A 45 -0.77 -7.68 16.16
CA ASP A 45 -1.06 -9.11 15.94
C ASP A 45 -2.48 -9.31 15.43
N GLU A 46 -3.43 -8.57 15.99
CA GLU A 46 -4.83 -8.66 15.60
C GLU A 46 -5.03 -8.23 14.16
N ASP A 47 -4.47 -7.08 13.76
CA ASP A 47 -4.62 -6.58 12.40
C ASP A 47 -3.91 -7.48 11.40
N ARG A 48 -2.74 -8.00 11.76
CA ARG A 48 -2.00 -8.91 10.88
C ARG A 48 -2.76 -10.21 10.70
N ARG A 49 -3.35 -10.74 11.76
CA ARG A 49 -4.16 -11.96 11.70
C ARG A 49 -5.40 -11.74 10.84
N PHE A 50 -6.03 -10.61 10.98
CA PHE A 50 -7.20 -10.25 10.17
C PHE A 50 -6.82 -10.16 8.69
N ARG A 51 -5.71 -9.50 8.39
CA ARG A 51 -5.26 -9.28 7.01
C ARG A 51 -4.91 -10.58 6.30
N PHE A 52 -4.26 -11.52 7.01
CA PHE A 52 -3.74 -12.74 6.41
C PHE A 52 -4.52 -13.99 6.82
N LEU A 53 -5.54 -13.84 7.66
CA LEU A 53 -6.40 -14.93 8.15
C LEU A 53 -5.60 -16.06 8.75
N SER A 54 -4.50 -15.76 9.42
CA SER A 54 -3.62 -16.74 10.03
C SER A 54 -2.84 -16.11 11.18
N ALA A 55 -2.23 -16.95 12.00
CA ALA A 55 -1.51 -16.52 13.19
C ALA A 55 -0.02 -16.30 12.92
N HIS A 56 0.35 -15.91 11.71
CA HIS A 56 1.75 -15.60 11.40
C HIS A 56 2.25 -14.43 12.23
N LYS A 57 3.32 -14.65 12.97
CA LYS A 57 3.98 -13.59 13.72
C LYS A 57 4.95 -12.81 12.85
N HIS A 58 5.48 -13.47 11.84
CA HIS A 58 6.44 -12.90 10.92
C HIS A 58 6.08 -13.35 9.51
N LEU A 59 6.06 -12.41 8.56
CA LEU A 59 5.74 -12.73 7.17
C LEU A 59 7.02 -13.04 6.41
N ASP A 60 7.03 -14.18 5.72
CA ASP A 60 8.18 -14.59 4.94
C ASP A 60 8.05 -14.16 3.47
N HIS A 61 9.07 -14.47 2.69
CA HIS A 61 9.11 -14.12 1.27
C HIS A 61 7.90 -14.64 0.49
N LYS A 62 7.42 -15.81 0.83
CA LYS A 62 6.27 -16.44 0.15
C LYS A 62 5.02 -15.58 0.22
N ILE A 63 4.82 -14.92 1.37
CA ILE A 63 3.67 -14.05 1.60
C ILE A 63 3.93 -12.66 1.03
N LEU A 64 5.15 -12.17 1.16
CA LEU A 64 5.49 -10.80 0.79
C LEU A 64 5.69 -10.61 -0.71
N ALA A 65 6.23 -11.61 -1.41
CA ALA A 65 6.53 -11.47 -2.83
C ALA A 65 5.32 -11.04 -3.66
N PRO A 66 4.13 -11.61 -3.48
CA PRO A 66 2.96 -11.16 -4.26
C PRO A 66 2.58 -9.71 -4.01
N MET A 67 3.01 -9.12 -2.91
CA MET A 67 2.70 -7.73 -2.59
C MET A 67 3.61 -6.74 -3.31
N VAL A 68 4.77 -7.17 -3.76
CA VAL A 68 5.76 -6.31 -4.42
C VAL A 68 5.94 -6.64 -5.89
N GLU A 69 5.60 -7.86 -6.30
CA GLU A 69 5.69 -8.31 -7.70
C GLU A 69 4.30 -8.23 -8.34
N VAL A 70 3.75 -7.01 -8.38
CA VAL A 70 2.43 -6.77 -8.93
C VAL A 70 2.55 -6.30 -10.37
N ASP A 71 1.49 -6.54 -11.17
CA ASP A 71 1.51 -6.22 -12.61
C ASP A 71 1.18 -4.76 -12.90
N HIS A 72 0.71 -3.99 -11.92
CA HIS A 72 0.30 -2.59 -12.05
C HIS A 72 -0.85 -2.39 -13.05
N PHE A 73 -1.53 -3.45 -13.40
CA PHE A 73 -2.68 -3.43 -14.28
C PHE A 73 -3.94 -3.87 -13.53
N ARG A 74 -4.00 -5.14 -13.13
CA ARG A 74 -5.12 -5.64 -12.30
C ARG A 74 -4.83 -5.50 -10.81
N THR A 75 -3.57 -5.48 -10.44
CA THR A 75 -3.16 -5.40 -9.05
C THR A 75 -2.25 -4.22 -8.86
N GLU A 76 -2.57 -3.40 -7.87
CA GLU A 76 -1.71 -2.31 -7.43
C GLU A 76 -1.39 -2.46 -5.97
N SER A 77 -0.20 -2.04 -5.61
CA SER A 77 0.28 -2.10 -4.24
C SER A 77 1.03 -0.80 -3.95
N PHE A 78 0.67 -0.16 -2.84
CA PHE A 78 1.22 1.14 -2.47
C PHE A 78 1.85 1.07 -1.09
N ILE A 79 2.95 1.76 -0.94
CA ILE A 79 3.65 1.87 0.33
C ILE A 79 3.59 3.33 0.77
N ALA A 80 3.29 3.55 2.05
CA ALA A 80 3.15 4.88 2.61
C ALA A 80 4.20 5.10 3.69
N PHE A 81 4.90 6.22 3.59
CA PHE A 81 5.94 6.62 4.53
C PHE A 81 5.47 7.85 5.30
N ASP A 82 5.89 7.96 6.56
CA ASP A 82 5.84 9.23 7.26
C ASP A 82 6.87 10.15 6.59
N ALA A 83 6.41 11.22 5.97
CA ALA A 83 7.30 12.09 5.22
C ALA A 83 8.38 12.74 6.10
N ALA A 84 8.10 12.90 7.40
CA ALA A 84 9.04 13.53 8.32
C ALA A 84 10.20 12.62 8.70
N THR A 85 9.95 11.30 8.80
CA THR A 85 10.95 10.33 9.30
C THR A 85 11.39 9.33 8.26
N GLY A 86 10.64 9.15 7.18
CA GLY A 86 10.90 8.11 6.19
C GLY A 86 10.52 6.71 6.63
N VAL A 87 9.84 6.56 7.75
CA VAL A 87 9.43 5.24 8.25
C VAL A 87 8.16 4.81 7.55
N VAL A 88 8.06 3.53 7.17
CA VAL A 88 6.87 2.97 6.54
C VAL A 88 5.77 2.87 7.58
N VAL A 89 4.61 3.47 7.29
CA VAL A 89 3.49 3.51 8.22
C VAL A 89 2.23 2.84 7.69
N GLY A 90 2.19 2.55 6.40
CA GLY A 90 1.01 1.92 5.79
C GLY A 90 1.31 1.19 4.51
N HIS A 91 0.41 0.28 4.17
CA HIS A 91 0.45 -0.49 2.92
C HIS A 91 -0.98 -0.67 2.43
N ALA A 92 -1.18 -0.56 1.12
CA ALA A 92 -2.50 -0.69 0.52
C ALA A 92 -2.41 -1.45 -0.78
N MET A 93 -3.34 -2.39 -0.99
CA MET A 93 -3.42 -3.15 -2.23
C MET A 93 -4.82 -3.07 -2.81
N LEU A 94 -4.87 -3.05 -4.13
CA LEU A 94 -6.08 -3.19 -4.91
C LEU A 94 -5.89 -4.37 -5.86
N ALA A 95 -6.81 -5.34 -5.83
CA ALA A 95 -6.81 -6.47 -6.75
C ALA A 95 -8.14 -6.47 -7.51
N CYS A 96 -8.09 -6.28 -8.82
CA CYS A 96 -9.26 -6.18 -9.66
C CYS A 96 -9.51 -7.47 -10.42
N ASP A 97 -10.78 -7.78 -10.64
CA ASP A 97 -11.14 -8.91 -11.49
C ASP A 97 -10.94 -8.56 -12.97
N ASN A 98 -11.12 -9.55 -13.83
CA ASN A 98 -11.22 -9.37 -15.25
C ASN A 98 -12.72 -9.36 -15.60
N PRO A 99 -13.32 -8.26 -16.07
CA PRO A 99 -12.75 -7.12 -16.79
C PRO A 99 -12.61 -5.80 -16.02
N LEU A 100 -12.17 -5.81 -14.81
CA LEU A 100 -11.98 -4.62 -13.97
C LEU A 100 -13.30 -4.03 -13.45
N ASP A 101 -14.32 -4.87 -13.29
CA ASP A 101 -15.61 -4.40 -12.76
C ASP A 101 -15.62 -4.34 -11.23
N THR A 102 -14.88 -5.23 -10.58
CA THR A 102 -14.87 -5.37 -9.13
C THR A 102 -13.43 -5.40 -8.64
N GLY A 103 -13.19 -4.70 -7.55
CA GLY A 103 -11.88 -4.70 -6.92
C GLY A 103 -12.00 -5.02 -5.45
N GLU A 104 -11.03 -5.76 -4.94
CA GLU A 104 -10.86 -6.01 -3.52
C GLU A 104 -9.71 -5.15 -3.01
N ILE A 105 -9.88 -4.59 -1.82
CA ILE A 105 -8.87 -3.76 -1.21
C ILE A 105 -8.39 -4.36 0.10
N ALA A 106 -7.13 -4.10 0.42
CA ALA A 106 -6.55 -4.47 1.69
C ALA A 106 -5.64 -3.33 2.15
N ILE A 107 -5.88 -2.83 3.36
CA ILE A 107 -5.12 -1.72 3.92
C ILE A 107 -4.58 -2.15 5.27
N SER A 108 -3.30 -1.89 5.51
CA SER A 108 -2.66 -2.14 6.80
C SER A 108 -1.95 -0.88 7.27
N VAL A 109 -2.03 -0.63 8.59
CA VAL A 109 -1.41 0.55 9.22
C VAL A 109 -0.62 0.04 10.43
N CYS A 110 0.59 0.55 10.63
CA CYS A 110 1.38 0.12 11.78
C CYS A 110 0.71 0.59 13.09
N GLY A 111 0.95 -0.15 14.18
CA GLY A 111 0.16 -0.03 15.40
C GLY A 111 0.15 1.36 16.01
N ASN A 112 1.29 2.04 16.04
CA ASN A 112 1.37 3.38 16.65
C ASN A 112 0.86 4.50 15.72
N TRP A 113 0.43 4.17 14.52
CA TRP A 113 -0.17 5.14 13.59
C TRP A 113 -1.68 4.94 13.40
N ARG A 114 -2.27 4.01 14.14
CA ARG A 114 -3.71 3.81 14.09
C ARG A 114 -4.43 5.04 14.66
N GLY A 115 -5.60 5.32 14.09
CA GLY A 115 -6.40 6.47 14.55
C GLY A 115 -5.91 7.82 14.05
N LYS A 116 -4.89 7.86 13.18
CA LYS A 116 -4.34 9.12 12.67
C LYS A 116 -4.77 9.45 11.24
N GLY A 117 -5.66 8.65 10.67
CA GLY A 117 -6.20 8.92 9.35
C GLY A 117 -5.40 8.32 8.20
N VAL A 118 -4.40 7.49 8.47
CA VAL A 118 -3.59 6.84 7.41
C VAL A 118 -4.46 5.94 6.55
N GLY A 119 -5.31 5.12 7.18
CA GLY A 119 -6.19 4.21 6.45
C GLY A 119 -7.12 4.94 5.49
N TRP A 120 -7.69 6.06 5.93
CA TRP A 120 -8.57 6.86 5.07
C TRP A 120 -7.82 7.47 3.90
N ALA A 121 -6.60 7.96 4.13
CA ALA A 121 -5.77 8.51 3.06
C ALA A 121 -5.43 7.42 2.03
N LEU A 122 -5.09 6.23 2.49
CA LEU A 122 -4.77 5.11 1.59
C LEU A 122 -6.01 4.63 0.85
N LEU A 123 -7.17 4.65 1.47
CA LEU A 123 -8.41 4.31 0.78
C LEU A 123 -8.65 5.26 -0.41
N ASP A 124 -8.40 6.54 -0.23
CA ASP A 124 -8.52 7.51 -1.32
C ASP A 124 -7.55 7.21 -2.45
N VAL A 125 -6.32 6.81 -2.12
CA VAL A 125 -5.33 6.40 -3.14
C VAL A 125 -5.85 5.22 -3.94
N LEU A 126 -6.39 4.20 -3.27
CA LEU A 126 -6.93 3.02 -3.94
C LEU A 126 -8.16 3.37 -4.79
N ALA A 127 -9.01 4.24 -4.30
CA ALA A 127 -10.20 4.67 -5.05
C ALA A 127 -9.80 5.40 -6.32
N ASP A 128 -8.79 6.27 -6.24
CA ASP A 128 -8.28 6.97 -7.41
C ASP A 128 -7.66 6.00 -8.41
N ALA A 129 -6.91 5.02 -7.92
CA ALA A 129 -6.30 4.00 -8.78
C ALA A 129 -7.38 3.18 -9.49
N ALA A 130 -8.45 2.81 -8.78
CA ALA A 130 -9.55 2.05 -9.36
C ALA A 130 -10.27 2.85 -10.44
N ARG A 131 -10.54 4.13 -10.18
CA ARG A 131 -11.19 5.00 -11.16
C ARG A 131 -10.33 5.18 -12.40
N TYR A 132 -9.02 5.35 -12.21
CA TYR A 132 -8.09 5.48 -13.32
C TYR A 132 -8.11 4.22 -14.20
N LYS A 133 -8.08 3.05 -13.59
CA LYS A 133 -8.09 1.78 -14.32
C LYS A 133 -9.38 1.60 -15.09
N GLN A 134 -10.51 1.89 -14.48
CA GLN A 134 -11.81 1.76 -15.14
C GLN A 134 -11.91 2.70 -16.33
N HIS A 135 -11.47 3.93 -16.17
CA HIS A 135 -11.51 4.93 -17.23
C HIS A 135 -10.58 4.57 -18.39
N LYS A 136 -9.36 4.09 -18.08
CA LYS A 136 -8.32 3.85 -19.08
C LYS A 136 -8.51 2.51 -19.80
N PHE A 137 -8.90 1.45 -19.07
CA PHE A 137 -8.86 0.09 -19.57
C PHE A 137 -10.19 -0.62 -19.55
N GLY A 138 -11.19 -0.12 -18.85
CA GLY A 138 -12.43 -0.83 -18.65
C GLY A 138 -13.15 -1.21 -19.95
N ASP A 139 -13.25 -0.28 -20.88
CA ASP A 139 -13.95 -0.52 -22.14
C ASP A 139 -13.21 -1.51 -23.03
N ALA A 140 -11.88 -1.51 -22.97
CA ALA A 140 -11.08 -2.41 -23.78
C ALA A 140 -11.19 -3.86 -23.32
N LEU A 141 -11.63 -4.11 -22.09
CA LEU A 141 -11.70 -5.43 -21.50
C LEU A 141 -13.11 -6.01 -21.47
N LYS A 142 -14.08 -5.26 -21.91
CA LYS A 142 -15.48 -5.73 -21.97
C LYS A 142 -15.74 -6.56 -23.26
#